data_2d0342cee5ff50a1d5065593fd6278b5
#
_entry.id   2d0342cee5ff50a1d5065593fd6278b5
#
_cell.length_a   1.000
_cell.length_b   1.000
_cell.length_c   1.000
_cell.angle_alpha   90.00
_cell.angle_beta   90.00
_cell.angle_gamma   90.00
#
_symmetry.space_group_name_H-M   'P 1'
#
loop_
_entity.id
_entity.type
_entity.pdbx_description
1 polymer ?
#
loop_
_entity_poly.entity_id
_entity_poly.type
_entity_poly.pdbx_seq_one_letter_code
_entity_poly.pdbx_strand_id
1 'polypeptide(L)'
;MADIQEKIAELCPDAQFDATGELLLVTVPDEKWHDLAKALKEQLGFDYLNAVVGVDWKDSLGCMYYLTNTETQDMLHVKVATTDREKPRLHTVSDLWAVANFQEREVYDFFGIEFINHPDMRRFFLRTDWVGHPLRKDYDADEKLNPIRLSSEPNEDDTYSLVEDAQGNVTRVEKKVFGADEYVINIGPQHPSTHGVLRYRTSIDGELVKKVDVVSGYIHRGIEKMSESLTYQQCLLYSERMDYMAAHMNRHCLCLCIEKALGIEVPHRAELIRMMMDELMRLSSHLLSYGCLTMDQGATTAFFYPFRERELIYDIFDKNCGARMSMSYDTIGGVTMDVQPDFVADVRHACDVIEAHIPEYHKLFSGNVIALGRMKGTGVLTKEQAVNYAVGGPTGRASGFHCDVRKTHPYSLYNEVDFDEVVYNNGDSYDRYMLRLKEMEQSIKILRQCCDMMDKEEGNEYCAKVPKLIKLPKGHWYQQIEASRGPIGVYLESDGDPKPFQKPYRLHYQSPCFNLIGVVDLTCKDNLIADLITITASLDYVIPDIDR
;
A
#
# COMPACT_ATOMS: atom_id res chain seq x y z
N MET A 1 -15.72 -13.05 -16.43
CA MET A 1 -16.51 -13.05 -15.17
C MET A 1 -17.53 -14.18 -15.13
N ALA A 2 -18.48 -14.37 -16.09
CA ALA A 2 -19.45 -15.49 -16.08
C ALA A 2 -18.76 -16.87 -16.06
N ASP A 3 -17.73 -17.09 -16.87
CA ASP A 3 -16.94 -18.34 -16.88
C ASP A 3 -16.22 -18.61 -15.55
N ILE A 4 -15.73 -17.55 -14.89
CA ILE A 4 -15.09 -17.65 -13.56
C ILE A 4 -16.13 -18.04 -12.51
N GLN A 5 -17.32 -17.44 -12.55
CA GLN A 5 -18.41 -17.76 -11.63
C GLN A 5 -18.86 -19.24 -11.76
N GLU A 6 -18.99 -19.75 -12.98
CA GLU A 6 -19.34 -21.16 -13.23
C GLU A 6 -18.26 -22.10 -12.66
N LYS A 7 -16.99 -21.84 -12.90
CA LYS A 7 -15.87 -22.62 -12.36
C LYS A 7 -15.83 -22.62 -10.84
N ILE A 8 -16.06 -21.44 -10.21
CA ILE A 8 -16.11 -21.34 -8.75
C ILE A 8 -17.31 -22.12 -8.18
N ALA A 9 -18.49 -22.06 -8.85
CA ALA A 9 -19.67 -22.83 -8.43
C ALA A 9 -19.45 -24.35 -8.51
N GLU A 10 -18.64 -24.82 -9.49
CA GLU A 10 -18.24 -26.24 -9.56
C GLU A 10 -17.28 -26.63 -8.42
N LEU A 11 -16.33 -25.74 -8.07
CA LEU A 11 -15.34 -25.97 -7.02
C LEU A 11 -15.93 -25.85 -5.60
N CYS A 12 -16.87 -24.95 -5.41
CA CYS A 12 -17.52 -24.69 -4.13
C CYS A 12 -19.04 -24.46 -4.35
N PRO A 13 -19.85 -25.51 -4.32
CA PRO A 13 -21.31 -25.41 -4.52
C PRO A 13 -22.03 -24.56 -3.44
N ASP A 14 -21.41 -24.38 -2.29
CA ASP A 14 -21.94 -23.58 -1.17
C ASP A 14 -21.63 -22.06 -1.33
N ALA A 15 -20.88 -21.67 -2.36
CA ALA A 15 -20.54 -20.28 -2.62
C ALA A 15 -21.79 -19.49 -3.09
N GLN A 16 -21.95 -18.29 -2.55
CA GLN A 16 -22.98 -17.35 -2.97
C GLN A 16 -22.33 -16.23 -3.78
N PHE A 17 -23.00 -15.82 -4.85
CA PHE A 17 -22.48 -14.86 -5.81
C PHE A 17 -23.30 -13.58 -5.82
N ASP A 18 -22.63 -12.44 -5.80
CA ASP A 18 -23.21 -11.14 -6.06
C ASP A 18 -22.41 -10.44 -7.18
N ALA A 19 -23.05 -10.28 -8.32
CA ALA A 19 -22.50 -9.61 -9.51
C ALA A 19 -23.14 -8.23 -9.74
N THR A 20 -23.82 -7.67 -8.74
CA THR A 20 -24.45 -6.35 -8.86
C THR A 20 -23.43 -5.21 -8.82
N GLY A 21 -22.24 -5.44 -8.25
CA GLY A 21 -21.12 -4.53 -8.26
C GLY A 21 -20.25 -4.65 -9.52
N GLU A 22 -19.21 -3.85 -9.60
CA GLU A 22 -18.22 -3.92 -10.69
C GLU A 22 -17.40 -5.21 -10.66
N LEU A 23 -17.07 -5.68 -9.47
CA LEU A 23 -16.31 -6.91 -9.26
C LEU A 23 -17.23 -8.00 -8.71
N LEU A 24 -16.98 -9.24 -9.13
CA LEU A 24 -17.71 -10.39 -8.62
C LEU A 24 -17.38 -10.60 -7.13
N LEU A 25 -18.41 -10.53 -6.28
CA LEU A 25 -18.31 -10.90 -4.88
C LEU A 25 -18.72 -12.35 -4.68
N VAL A 26 -17.85 -13.14 -4.10
CA VAL A 26 -18.10 -14.54 -3.73
C VAL A 26 -18.13 -14.63 -2.20
N THR A 27 -19.25 -15.07 -1.63
CA THR A 27 -19.34 -15.33 -0.18
C THR A 27 -19.20 -16.82 0.06
N VAL A 28 -18.26 -17.21 0.93
CA VAL A 28 -17.86 -18.60 1.15
C VAL A 28 -17.88 -18.92 2.65
N PRO A 29 -18.41 -20.09 3.07
CA PRO A 29 -18.23 -20.58 4.45
C PRO A 29 -16.74 -20.80 4.75
N ASP A 30 -16.31 -20.52 6.00
CA ASP A 30 -14.91 -20.61 6.40
C ASP A 30 -14.32 -22.00 6.20
N GLU A 31 -15.08 -23.05 6.50
CA GLU A 31 -14.66 -24.45 6.36
C GLU A 31 -14.30 -24.85 4.90
N LYS A 32 -14.77 -24.07 3.92
CA LYS A 32 -14.51 -24.28 2.49
C LYS A 32 -13.51 -23.28 1.91
N TRP A 33 -13.16 -22.25 2.70
CA TRP A 33 -12.38 -21.14 2.20
C TRP A 33 -10.97 -21.55 1.76
N HIS A 34 -10.23 -22.26 2.61
CA HIS A 34 -8.86 -22.64 2.28
C HIS A 34 -8.76 -23.52 1.02
N ASP A 35 -9.66 -24.52 0.87
CA ASP A 35 -9.68 -25.38 -0.30
C ASP A 35 -10.03 -24.60 -1.58
N LEU A 36 -11.03 -23.69 -1.49
CA LEU A 36 -11.35 -22.82 -2.61
C LEU A 36 -10.20 -21.86 -2.93
N ALA A 37 -9.58 -21.27 -1.93
CA ALA A 37 -8.44 -20.37 -2.11
C ALA A 37 -7.28 -21.04 -2.84
N LYS A 38 -6.99 -22.30 -2.48
CA LYS A 38 -5.99 -23.11 -3.17
C LYS A 38 -6.37 -23.36 -4.63
N ALA A 39 -7.63 -23.69 -4.89
CA ALA A 39 -8.11 -23.91 -6.26
C ALA A 39 -8.10 -22.61 -7.08
N LEU A 40 -8.48 -21.47 -6.48
CA LEU A 40 -8.39 -20.15 -7.12
C LEU A 40 -6.95 -19.84 -7.56
N LYS A 41 -5.98 -20.11 -6.70
CA LYS A 41 -4.56 -19.89 -7.01
C LYS A 41 -4.03 -20.88 -8.05
N GLU A 42 -4.17 -22.18 -7.81
CA GLU A 42 -3.49 -23.23 -8.60
C GLU A 42 -4.20 -23.55 -9.91
N GLN A 43 -5.54 -23.43 -9.98
CA GLN A 43 -6.33 -23.82 -11.14
C GLN A 43 -6.86 -22.63 -11.94
N LEU A 44 -7.18 -21.52 -11.28
CA LEU A 44 -7.76 -20.34 -11.91
C LEU A 44 -6.77 -19.17 -12.02
N GLY A 45 -5.55 -19.32 -11.51
CA GLY A 45 -4.46 -18.35 -11.69
C GLY A 45 -4.58 -17.06 -10.86
N PHE A 46 -5.41 -17.03 -9.81
CA PHE A 46 -5.46 -15.90 -8.89
C PHE A 46 -4.26 -15.93 -7.94
N ASP A 47 -3.11 -15.55 -8.45
CA ASP A 47 -1.81 -15.69 -7.79
C ASP A 47 -1.40 -14.48 -6.94
N TYR A 48 -2.11 -13.36 -7.06
CA TYR A 48 -1.81 -12.09 -6.37
C TYR A 48 -2.93 -11.72 -5.40
N LEU A 49 -2.61 -11.67 -4.09
CA LEU A 49 -3.52 -11.24 -3.04
C LEU A 49 -3.30 -9.75 -2.74
N ASN A 50 -4.13 -8.90 -3.29
CA ASN A 50 -4.03 -7.44 -3.13
C ASN A 50 -4.19 -7.01 -1.67
N ALA A 51 -5.27 -7.45 -1.01
CA ALA A 51 -5.60 -7.05 0.35
C ALA A 51 -6.47 -8.08 1.08
N VAL A 52 -6.29 -8.15 2.40
CA VAL A 52 -7.22 -8.79 3.35
C VAL A 52 -7.79 -7.71 4.25
N VAL A 53 -9.06 -7.40 4.09
CA VAL A 53 -9.73 -6.32 4.80
C VAL A 53 -10.64 -6.88 5.89
N GLY A 54 -10.31 -6.66 7.15
CA GLY A 54 -11.18 -7.00 8.26
C GLY A 54 -12.41 -6.09 8.33
N VAL A 55 -13.58 -6.67 8.57
CA VAL A 55 -14.85 -5.95 8.70
C VAL A 55 -15.70 -6.50 9.83
N ASP A 56 -16.30 -5.62 10.61
CA ASP A 56 -17.33 -5.95 11.60
C ASP A 56 -18.71 -5.55 11.04
N TRP A 57 -19.50 -6.53 10.62
CA TRP A 57 -20.87 -6.33 10.12
C TRP A 57 -21.94 -6.34 11.23
N LYS A 58 -21.55 -6.21 12.51
CA LYS A 58 -22.36 -6.29 13.72
C LYS A 58 -22.84 -7.70 14.06
N ASP A 59 -23.46 -8.40 13.10
CA ASP A 59 -23.95 -9.77 13.29
C ASP A 59 -22.85 -10.82 13.05
N SER A 60 -21.80 -10.44 12.35
CA SER A 60 -20.66 -11.29 12.01
C SER A 60 -19.35 -10.48 11.94
N LEU A 61 -18.25 -11.17 12.13
CA LEU A 61 -16.89 -10.67 11.94
C LEU A 61 -16.23 -11.45 10.80
N GLY A 62 -15.44 -10.81 9.97
CA GLY A 62 -14.79 -11.52 8.88
C GLY A 62 -13.87 -10.68 8.04
N CYS A 63 -13.51 -11.23 6.89
CA CYS A 63 -12.56 -10.65 5.95
C CYS A 63 -13.14 -10.56 4.54
N MET A 64 -12.72 -9.51 3.84
CA MET A 64 -12.81 -9.39 2.39
C MET A 64 -11.42 -9.61 1.80
N TYR A 65 -11.28 -10.63 0.96
CA TYR A 65 -10.06 -10.93 0.23
C TYR A 65 -10.17 -10.37 -1.19
N TYR A 66 -9.16 -9.65 -1.63
CA TYR A 66 -9.06 -9.07 -2.97
C TYR A 66 -7.97 -9.81 -3.74
N LEU A 67 -8.36 -10.55 -4.76
CA LEU A 67 -7.49 -11.41 -5.55
C LEU A 67 -7.40 -10.92 -6.98
N THR A 68 -6.21 -10.97 -7.57
CA THR A 68 -5.96 -10.66 -8.97
C THR A 68 -5.26 -11.84 -9.63
N ASN A 69 -5.69 -12.16 -10.84
CA ASN A 69 -4.95 -13.03 -11.75
C ASN A 69 -3.96 -12.15 -12.52
N THR A 70 -2.66 -12.36 -12.32
CA THR A 70 -1.62 -11.49 -12.91
C THR A 70 -1.45 -11.66 -14.43
N GLU A 71 -1.98 -12.74 -15.03
CA GLU A 71 -1.93 -12.97 -16.47
C GLU A 71 -3.13 -12.34 -17.18
N THR A 72 -4.36 -12.57 -16.66
CA THR A 72 -5.59 -12.06 -17.30
C THR A 72 -6.01 -10.70 -16.80
N GLN A 73 -5.45 -10.24 -15.68
CA GLN A 73 -5.82 -9.03 -14.96
C GLN A 73 -7.26 -9.04 -14.40
N ASP A 74 -7.90 -10.21 -14.33
CA ASP A 74 -9.19 -10.34 -13.67
C ASP A 74 -9.06 -10.16 -12.16
N MET A 75 -10.02 -9.44 -11.57
CA MET A 75 -10.11 -9.24 -10.13
C MET A 75 -11.34 -9.93 -9.55
N LEU A 76 -11.20 -10.46 -8.34
CA LEU A 76 -12.23 -11.19 -7.61
C LEU A 76 -12.24 -10.75 -6.14
N HIS A 77 -13.44 -10.61 -5.56
CA HIS A 77 -13.63 -10.40 -4.15
C HIS A 77 -14.20 -11.64 -3.48
N VAL A 78 -13.60 -12.06 -2.36
CA VAL A 78 -14.13 -13.16 -1.56
C VAL A 78 -14.41 -12.69 -0.15
N LYS A 79 -15.64 -12.93 0.31
CA LYS A 79 -16.09 -12.66 1.67
C LYS A 79 -16.11 -13.95 2.48
N VAL A 80 -15.43 -13.94 3.62
CA VAL A 80 -15.44 -15.03 4.60
C VAL A 80 -15.76 -14.45 5.96
N ALA A 81 -16.72 -15.01 6.69
CA ALA A 81 -17.16 -14.46 7.96
C ALA A 81 -17.61 -15.53 8.93
N THR A 82 -17.46 -15.24 10.24
CA THR A 82 -17.96 -16.04 11.36
C THR A 82 -18.99 -15.26 12.17
N THR A 83 -19.99 -15.94 12.71
CA THR A 83 -20.98 -15.37 13.64
C THR A 83 -20.52 -15.45 15.10
N ASP A 84 -19.46 -16.20 15.40
CA ASP A 84 -18.87 -16.23 16.75
C ASP A 84 -18.10 -14.94 17.02
N ARG A 85 -18.70 -14.07 17.81
CA ARG A 85 -18.07 -12.79 18.20
C ARG A 85 -17.19 -12.87 19.43
N GLU A 86 -17.30 -13.94 20.22
CA GLU A 86 -16.50 -14.14 21.43
C GLU A 86 -15.12 -14.70 21.11
N LYS A 87 -15.08 -15.70 20.22
CA LYS A 87 -13.85 -16.35 19.74
C LYS A 87 -13.86 -16.45 18.22
N PRO A 88 -13.82 -15.30 17.52
CA PRO A 88 -13.90 -15.32 16.07
C PRO A 88 -12.65 -15.99 15.49
N ARG A 89 -12.86 -17.00 14.66
CA ARG A 89 -11.79 -17.76 14.00
C ARG A 89 -12.11 -17.94 12.53
N LEU A 90 -11.06 -17.86 11.71
CA LEU A 90 -11.09 -18.16 10.28
C LEU A 90 -9.85 -18.97 9.91
N HIS A 91 -9.89 -19.70 8.81
CA HIS A 91 -8.71 -20.39 8.29
C HIS A 91 -7.77 -19.42 7.58
N THR A 92 -6.46 -19.59 7.83
CA THR A 92 -5.41 -18.78 7.18
C THR A 92 -5.27 -19.17 5.71
N VAL A 93 -4.79 -18.21 4.91
CA VAL A 93 -4.29 -18.43 3.55
C VAL A 93 -2.82 -18.01 3.41
N SER A 94 -2.12 -17.83 4.53
CA SER A 94 -0.71 -17.40 4.54
C SER A 94 0.28 -18.46 4.01
N ASP A 95 -0.13 -19.71 3.92
CA ASP A 95 0.58 -20.79 3.24
C ASP A 95 0.44 -20.70 1.71
N LEU A 96 -0.65 -20.11 1.23
CA LEU A 96 -0.90 -19.88 -0.20
C LEU A 96 -0.29 -18.56 -0.66
N TRP A 97 -0.57 -17.46 0.02
CA TRP A 97 -0.02 -16.13 -0.26
C TRP A 97 0.74 -15.62 0.96
N ALA A 98 2.06 -15.48 0.84
CA ALA A 98 2.91 -15.10 1.98
C ALA A 98 2.57 -13.70 2.55
N VAL A 99 2.04 -12.78 1.72
CA VAL A 99 1.56 -11.47 2.17
C VAL A 99 0.44 -11.56 3.19
N ALA A 100 -0.39 -12.61 3.14
CA ALA A 100 -1.49 -12.82 4.08
C ALA A 100 -0.98 -12.90 5.53
N ASN A 101 0.25 -13.37 5.76
CA ASN A 101 0.82 -13.40 7.11
C ASN A 101 0.71 -12.05 7.83
N PHE A 102 1.11 -10.97 7.19
CA PHE A 102 1.06 -9.63 7.80
C PHE A 102 -0.35 -9.04 7.80
N GLN A 103 -1.11 -9.27 6.73
CA GLN A 103 -2.47 -8.72 6.60
C GLN A 103 -3.45 -9.41 7.56
N GLU A 104 -3.34 -10.71 7.77
CA GLU A 104 -4.14 -11.46 8.75
C GLU A 104 -3.79 -11.05 10.19
N ARG A 105 -2.51 -10.77 10.48
CA ARG A 105 -2.10 -10.21 11.77
C ARG A 105 -2.68 -8.81 12.02
N GLU A 106 -2.78 -7.97 10.99
CA GLU A 106 -3.49 -6.69 11.07
C GLU A 106 -4.97 -6.90 11.42
N VAL A 107 -5.64 -7.84 10.75
CA VAL A 107 -7.03 -8.18 11.05
C VAL A 107 -7.18 -8.71 12.48
N TYR A 108 -6.29 -9.59 12.93
CA TYR A 108 -6.27 -10.03 14.33
C TYR A 108 -6.11 -8.85 15.29
N ASP A 109 -5.18 -7.96 15.01
CA ASP A 109 -4.87 -6.84 15.89
C ASP A 109 -6.08 -5.92 16.10
N PHE A 110 -6.80 -5.59 15.02
CA PHE A 110 -7.89 -4.63 15.06
C PHE A 110 -9.28 -5.23 15.27
N PHE A 111 -9.52 -6.50 14.94
CA PHE A 111 -10.84 -7.15 15.04
C PHE A 111 -10.87 -8.37 15.97
N GLY A 112 -9.70 -8.91 16.34
CA GLY A 112 -9.60 -10.08 17.20
C GLY A 112 -9.92 -11.40 16.52
N ILE A 113 -9.90 -11.44 15.19
CA ILE A 113 -10.08 -12.69 14.45
C ILE A 113 -8.79 -13.47 14.49
N GLU A 114 -8.81 -14.67 15.12
CA GLU A 114 -7.68 -15.58 15.14
C GLU A 114 -7.69 -16.46 13.89
N PHE A 115 -6.52 -16.61 13.25
CA PHE A 115 -6.42 -17.42 12.03
C PHE A 115 -5.88 -18.81 12.35
N ILE A 116 -6.68 -19.84 12.06
CA ILE A 116 -6.32 -21.25 12.24
C ILE A 116 -5.21 -21.61 11.26
N ASN A 117 -4.17 -22.30 11.73
CA ASN A 117 -2.95 -22.67 11.01
C ASN A 117 -2.04 -21.51 10.60
N HIS A 118 -2.30 -20.30 11.09
CA HIS A 118 -1.38 -19.17 10.86
C HIS A 118 -0.05 -19.40 11.60
N PRO A 119 1.12 -19.14 10.96
CA PRO A 119 2.42 -19.48 11.54
C PRO A 119 2.85 -18.59 12.72
N ASP A 120 2.35 -17.34 12.79
CA ASP A 120 2.84 -16.29 13.70
C ASP A 120 1.70 -15.36 14.13
N MET A 121 0.85 -15.82 15.06
CA MET A 121 -0.27 -15.02 15.60
C MET A 121 0.21 -14.12 16.73
N ARG A 122 0.35 -12.84 16.47
CA ARG A 122 0.65 -11.76 17.44
C ARG A 122 0.21 -10.43 16.86
N ARG A 123 0.04 -9.43 17.74
CA ARG A 123 -0.27 -8.07 17.31
C ARG A 123 0.83 -7.54 16.39
N PHE A 124 0.48 -6.58 15.56
CA PHE A 124 1.39 -5.97 14.60
C PHE A 124 1.60 -4.47 14.84
N PHE A 125 0.52 -3.70 15.00
CA PHE A 125 0.56 -2.25 15.22
C PHE A 125 0.39 -1.86 16.69
N LEU A 126 -0.49 -2.56 17.40
CA LEU A 126 -0.75 -2.26 18.80
C LEU A 126 0.23 -3.01 19.70
N ARG A 127 0.50 -2.44 20.88
CA ARG A 127 1.31 -3.11 21.90
C ARG A 127 0.68 -4.46 22.29
N THR A 128 1.50 -5.41 22.66
CA THR A 128 1.04 -6.76 23.06
C THR A 128 0.12 -6.74 24.28
N ASP A 129 0.24 -5.72 25.14
CA ASP A 129 -0.59 -5.50 26.34
C ASP A 129 -1.85 -4.63 26.07
N TRP A 130 -2.13 -4.26 24.82
CA TRP A 130 -3.33 -3.51 24.47
C TRP A 130 -4.59 -4.34 24.73
N VAL A 131 -5.62 -3.71 25.34
CA VAL A 131 -6.86 -4.39 25.69
C VAL A 131 -7.92 -4.21 24.60
N GLY A 132 -8.41 -5.32 24.07
CA GLY A 132 -9.46 -5.36 23.05
C GLY A 132 -8.97 -5.08 21.62
N HIS A 133 -9.91 -4.79 20.72
CA HIS A 133 -9.69 -4.67 19.28
C HIS A 133 -10.42 -3.43 18.74
N PRO A 134 -9.70 -2.35 18.39
CA PRO A 134 -10.29 -1.01 18.24
C PRO A 134 -11.25 -0.83 17.07
N LEU A 135 -11.13 -1.62 15.97
CA LEU A 135 -12.02 -1.49 14.82
C LEU A 135 -13.34 -2.24 14.97
N ARG A 136 -13.51 -3.02 16.03
CA ARG A 136 -14.82 -3.59 16.35
C ARG A 136 -15.83 -2.48 16.65
N LYS A 137 -17.08 -2.69 16.22
CA LYS A 137 -18.16 -1.70 16.42
C LYS A 137 -18.64 -1.62 17.89
N ASP A 138 -18.37 -2.66 18.67
CA ASP A 138 -18.67 -2.77 20.10
C ASP A 138 -17.50 -2.37 21.02
N TYR A 139 -16.39 -1.84 20.46
CA TYR A 139 -15.23 -1.42 21.23
C TYR A 139 -15.44 -0.07 21.89
N ASP A 140 -15.35 -0.04 23.24
CA ASP A 140 -15.38 1.19 24.05
C ASP A 140 -13.95 1.57 24.47
N ALA A 141 -13.43 2.63 23.87
CA ALA A 141 -12.08 3.13 24.13
C ALA A 141 -11.96 3.72 25.54
N ASP A 142 -12.96 4.43 26.02
CA ASP A 142 -12.92 5.12 27.33
C ASP A 142 -12.86 4.11 28.48
N GLU A 143 -13.61 3.01 28.38
CA GLU A 143 -13.58 1.94 29.36
C GLU A 143 -12.27 1.14 29.32
N LYS A 144 -11.75 0.84 28.11
CA LYS A 144 -10.62 -0.08 27.91
C LYS A 144 -9.26 0.56 28.12
N LEU A 145 -9.11 1.85 27.82
CA LEU A 145 -7.81 2.53 27.78
C LEU A 145 -7.45 3.29 29.07
N ASN A 146 -8.31 3.35 30.06
CA ASN A 146 -8.06 4.14 31.27
C ASN A 146 -7.87 3.26 32.53
N PRO A 147 -6.70 3.30 33.17
CA PRO A 147 -5.45 3.94 32.75
C PRO A 147 -4.58 3.01 31.89
N ILE A 148 -3.88 3.58 30.92
CA ILE A 148 -2.80 2.86 30.21
C ILE A 148 -1.71 2.56 31.24
N ARG A 149 -1.51 1.28 31.55
CA ARG A 149 -0.43 0.86 32.45
C ARG A 149 0.85 0.66 31.63
N LEU A 150 1.81 1.53 31.84
CA LEU A 150 3.15 1.41 31.24
C LEU A 150 4.11 0.59 32.13
N SER A 151 3.61 -0.24 33.04
CA SER A 151 4.38 -0.81 34.15
C SER A 151 5.25 -2.02 33.80
N SER A 152 5.10 -2.63 32.62
CA SER A 152 5.95 -3.72 32.16
C SER A 152 6.27 -3.55 30.68
N GLU A 153 7.49 -3.86 30.28
CA GLU A 153 7.79 -4.03 28.85
C GLU A 153 7.02 -5.25 28.35
N PRO A 154 6.23 -5.11 27.28
CA PRO A 154 5.52 -6.24 26.72
C PRO A 154 6.53 -7.25 26.21
N ASN A 155 6.23 -8.54 26.40
CA ASN A 155 7.06 -9.60 25.86
C ASN A 155 6.78 -9.73 24.35
N GLU A 156 7.64 -9.12 23.54
CA GLU A 156 7.54 -9.08 22.08
C GLU A 156 8.04 -10.37 21.40
N ASP A 157 8.66 -11.27 22.16
CA ASP A 157 9.16 -12.54 21.64
C ASP A 157 8.10 -13.65 21.61
N ASP A 158 7.01 -13.47 22.35
CA ASP A 158 5.97 -14.47 22.39
C ASP A 158 5.06 -14.39 21.16
N THR A 159 4.92 -15.53 20.51
CA THR A 159 3.97 -15.74 19.42
C THR A 159 3.31 -17.11 19.57
N TYR A 160 2.25 -17.36 18.84
CA TYR A 160 1.58 -18.65 18.84
C TYR A 160 1.02 -19.00 17.47
N SER A 161 0.68 -20.26 17.33
CA SER A 161 -0.12 -20.77 16.21
C SER A 161 -1.32 -21.52 16.75
N LEU A 162 -2.45 -21.42 16.09
CA LEU A 162 -3.59 -22.29 16.27
C LEU A 162 -3.45 -23.44 15.27
N VAL A 163 -3.29 -24.65 15.76
CA VAL A 163 -3.11 -25.85 14.91
C VAL A 163 -4.36 -26.70 15.00
N GLU A 164 -4.95 -26.97 13.86
CA GLU A 164 -6.09 -27.88 13.73
C GLU A 164 -5.61 -29.30 13.42
N ASP A 165 -6.13 -30.28 14.16
CA ASP A 165 -5.87 -31.69 13.90
C ASP A 165 -6.85 -32.29 12.88
N ALA A 166 -6.61 -33.50 12.45
CA ALA A 166 -7.46 -34.21 11.47
C ALA A 166 -8.91 -34.47 11.97
N GLN A 167 -9.18 -34.22 13.24
CA GLN A 167 -10.49 -34.36 13.88
C GLN A 167 -11.19 -32.98 14.05
N GLY A 168 -10.57 -31.88 13.60
CA GLY A 168 -11.11 -30.52 13.72
C GLY A 168 -10.87 -29.89 15.11
N ASN A 169 -10.02 -30.47 15.98
CA ASN A 169 -9.71 -29.84 17.24
C ASN A 169 -8.59 -28.81 17.09
N VAL A 170 -8.84 -27.60 17.52
CA VAL A 170 -7.88 -26.49 17.45
C VAL A 170 -7.12 -26.35 18.76
N THR A 171 -5.80 -26.49 18.70
CA THR A 171 -4.88 -26.36 19.84
C THR A 171 -3.96 -25.15 19.64
N ARG A 172 -3.69 -24.42 20.73
CA ARG A 172 -2.74 -23.32 20.74
C ARG A 172 -1.34 -23.82 21.05
N VAL A 173 -0.40 -23.54 20.16
CA VAL A 173 1.02 -23.88 20.28
C VAL A 173 1.82 -22.59 20.45
N GLU A 174 2.39 -22.40 21.65
CA GLU A 174 3.24 -21.24 21.94
C GLU A 174 4.60 -21.37 21.24
N LYS A 175 5.10 -20.26 20.73
CA LYS A 175 6.38 -20.16 20.00
C LYS A 175 7.15 -18.92 20.45
N LYS A 176 8.41 -18.84 20.06
CA LYS A 176 9.24 -17.65 20.19
C LYS A 176 9.63 -17.12 18.82
N VAL A 177 9.74 -15.80 18.69
CA VAL A 177 10.21 -15.16 17.47
C VAL A 177 11.67 -15.49 17.21
N PHE A 178 12.50 -15.46 18.26
CA PHE A 178 13.92 -15.79 18.20
C PHE A 178 14.24 -16.97 19.10
N GLY A 179 15.26 -17.74 18.72
CA GLY A 179 15.81 -18.82 19.55
C GLY A 179 16.55 -18.28 20.78
N ALA A 180 16.67 -19.11 21.83
CA ALA A 180 17.33 -18.72 23.08
C ALA A 180 18.83 -18.38 22.90
N ASP A 181 19.49 -18.97 21.91
CA ASP A 181 20.91 -18.81 21.61
C ASP A 181 21.19 -17.78 20.50
N GLU A 182 20.14 -17.12 19.98
CA GLU A 182 20.30 -16.10 18.94
C GLU A 182 20.75 -14.77 19.53
N TYR A 183 21.75 -14.15 18.89
CA TYR A 183 22.17 -12.80 19.24
C TYR A 183 21.33 -11.77 18.48
N VAL A 184 20.45 -11.07 19.17
CA VAL A 184 19.51 -10.12 18.60
C VAL A 184 19.91 -8.69 18.90
N ILE A 185 20.04 -7.87 17.87
CA ILE A 185 20.25 -6.43 17.97
C ILE A 185 19.01 -5.66 17.55
N ASN A 186 18.86 -4.44 18.07
CA ASN A 186 17.79 -3.52 17.69
C ASN A 186 18.36 -2.36 16.88
N ILE A 187 17.75 -2.09 15.71
CA ILE A 187 17.99 -0.92 14.88
C ILE A 187 16.69 -0.11 14.86
N GLY A 188 16.68 1.08 15.41
CA GLY A 188 15.50 1.88 15.64
C GLY A 188 14.89 1.65 17.05
N PRO A 189 13.71 2.20 17.39
CA PRO A 189 12.76 2.92 16.51
C PRO A 189 13.23 4.30 16.04
N GLN A 190 14.19 4.92 16.67
CA GLN A 190 14.81 6.17 16.22
C GLN A 190 16.24 5.90 15.76
N HIS A 191 16.40 5.77 14.45
CA HIS A 191 17.69 5.55 13.81
C HIS A 191 17.70 6.22 12.43
N PRO A 192 18.78 6.92 12.03
CA PRO A 192 18.83 7.58 10.71
C PRO A 192 18.51 6.66 9.53
N SER A 193 18.98 5.42 9.59
CA SER A 193 18.87 4.43 8.51
C SER A 193 17.47 3.80 8.36
N THR A 194 16.54 4.05 9.29
CA THR A 194 15.16 3.56 9.14
C THR A 194 14.27 4.53 8.40
N HIS A 195 14.73 5.75 8.11
CA HIS A 195 14.00 6.83 7.45
C HIS A 195 12.64 7.14 8.10
N GLY A 196 12.52 6.87 9.39
CA GLY A 196 11.29 7.05 10.16
C GLY A 196 11.27 6.19 11.42
N VAL A 197 10.11 6.08 12.06
CA VAL A 197 9.96 5.41 13.36
C VAL A 197 9.60 3.94 13.17
N LEU A 198 10.59 3.13 12.83
CA LEU A 198 10.49 1.69 12.61
C LEU A 198 11.63 0.98 13.33
N ARG A 199 11.40 -0.21 13.87
CA ARG A 199 12.42 -0.99 14.55
C ARG A 199 12.62 -2.34 13.87
N TYR A 200 13.88 -2.66 13.57
CA TYR A 200 14.28 -4.00 13.17
C TYR A 200 14.91 -4.71 14.37
N ARG A 201 14.34 -5.84 14.75
CA ARG A 201 14.94 -6.79 15.67
C ARG A 201 15.66 -7.82 14.81
N THR A 202 16.99 -7.74 14.79
CA THR A 202 17.81 -8.48 13.82
C THR A 202 18.65 -9.50 14.54
N SER A 203 18.43 -10.78 14.23
CA SER A 203 19.31 -11.87 14.66
C SER A 203 20.51 -11.94 13.73
N ILE A 204 21.70 -11.96 14.30
CA ILE A 204 22.97 -11.96 13.56
C ILE A 204 23.90 -13.09 14.00
N ASP A 205 24.73 -13.55 13.05
CA ASP A 205 25.86 -14.44 13.27
C ASP A 205 27.12 -13.76 12.72
N GLY A 206 27.91 -13.20 13.63
CA GLY A 206 28.97 -12.25 13.28
C GLY A 206 28.38 -11.01 12.62
N GLU A 207 28.66 -10.78 11.34
CA GLU A 207 28.10 -9.69 10.54
C GLU A 207 26.96 -10.12 9.63
N LEU A 208 26.63 -11.42 9.59
CA LEU A 208 25.57 -11.94 8.71
C LEU A 208 24.20 -11.86 9.40
N VAL A 209 23.24 -11.30 8.69
CA VAL A 209 21.83 -11.28 9.11
C VAL A 209 21.21 -12.67 8.95
N LYS A 210 20.64 -13.21 10.02
CA LYS A 210 19.94 -14.50 10.00
C LYS A 210 18.44 -14.34 9.92
N LYS A 211 17.90 -13.34 10.60
CA LYS A 211 16.46 -13.05 10.64
C LYS A 211 16.22 -11.58 10.98
N VAL A 212 15.25 -10.97 10.35
CA VAL A 212 14.77 -9.61 10.67
C VAL A 212 13.30 -9.67 11.04
N ASP A 213 12.99 -9.29 12.26
CA ASP A 213 11.63 -9.07 12.72
C ASP A 213 11.33 -7.57 12.70
N VAL A 214 10.35 -7.17 11.90
CA VAL A 214 9.96 -5.77 11.74
C VAL A 214 8.88 -5.43 12.76
N VAL A 215 9.13 -4.40 13.57
CA VAL A 215 8.19 -3.89 14.56
C VAL A 215 7.76 -2.49 14.14
N SER A 216 6.49 -2.33 13.83
CA SER A 216 5.82 -1.11 13.41
C SER A 216 4.79 -0.64 14.44
N GLY A 217 4.00 0.37 14.11
CA GLY A 217 2.94 0.88 14.98
C GLY A 217 3.34 2.08 15.84
N TYR A 218 4.61 2.49 15.84
CA TYR A 218 5.07 3.63 16.66
C TYR A 218 4.40 4.96 16.30
N ILE A 219 3.97 5.10 15.04
CA ILE A 219 3.23 6.27 14.55
C ILE A 219 1.83 5.90 14.04
N HIS A 220 1.29 4.77 14.49
CA HIS A 220 -0.10 4.41 14.21
C HIS A 220 -1.04 5.44 14.83
N ARG A 221 -1.86 6.08 14.00
CA ARG A 221 -2.75 7.18 14.38
C ARG A 221 -4.22 6.81 14.37
N GLY A 222 -4.55 5.57 14.01
CA GLY A 222 -5.92 5.08 13.94
C GLY A 222 -6.76 5.76 12.86
N ILE A 223 -6.16 6.08 11.70
CA ILE A 223 -6.82 6.80 10.59
C ILE A 223 -8.12 6.10 10.17
N GLU A 224 -8.09 4.78 10.07
CA GLU A 224 -9.27 4.00 9.67
C GLU A 224 -10.40 4.08 10.71
N LYS A 225 -10.06 4.03 12.01
CA LYS A 225 -11.05 4.21 13.08
C LYS A 225 -11.60 5.62 13.15
N MET A 226 -10.74 6.63 12.98
CA MET A 226 -11.19 8.03 12.92
C MET A 226 -12.12 8.26 11.73
N SER A 227 -11.86 7.66 10.59
CA SER A 227 -12.68 7.79 9.38
C SER A 227 -14.12 7.35 9.60
N GLU A 228 -14.38 6.36 10.48
CA GLU A 228 -15.73 5.95 10.86
C GLU A 228 -16.52 7.05 11.63
N SER A 229 -15.84 8.09 12.10
CA SER A 229 -16.45 9.22 12.79
C SER A 229 -16.55 10.50 11.94
N LEU A 230 -15.93 10.52 10.77
CA LEU A 230 -15.78 11.68 9.89
C LEU A 230 -16.67 11.55 8.65
N THR A 231 -17.02 12.68 8.04
CA THR A 231 -17.66 12.69 6.72
C THR A 231 -16.67 12.32 5.62
N TYR A 232 -17.15 11.90 4.47
CA TYR A 232 -16.30 11.54 3.33
C TYR A 232 -15.31 12.65 2.95
N GLN A 233 -15.74 13.91 2.93
CA GLN A 233 -14.86 15.05 2.65
C GLN A 233 -13.77 15.25 3.72
N GLN A 234 -14.09 14.99 4.99
CA GLN A 234 -13.11 15.08 6.07
C GLN A 234 -12.08 13.95 6.01
N CYS A 235 -12.46 12.76 5.55
CA CYS A 235 -11.53 11.63 5.37
C CYS A 235 -10.42 11.96 4.36
N LEU A 236 -10.68 12.80 3.35
CA LEU A 236 -9.68 13.22 2.36
C LEU A 236 -8.44 13.88 3.00
N LEU A 237 -8.61 14.56 4.14
CA LEU A 237 -7.47 15.20 4.81
C LEU A 237 -6.50 14.20 5.45
N TYR A 238 -7.00 13.04 5.85
CA TYR A 238 -6.16 12.01 6.47
C TYR A 238 -5.44 11.14 5.44
N SER A 239 -6.04 10.89 4.27
CA SER A 239 -5.43 10.10 3.21
C SER A 239 -4.08 10.66 2.76
N GLU A 240 -3.96 11.99 2.65
CA GLU A 240 -2.71 12.67 2.25
C GLU A 240 -1.55 12.50 3.23
N ARG A 241 -1.83 12.10 4.47
CA ARG A 241 -0.85 12.07 5.55
C ARG A 241 -0.30 10.68 5.83
N MET A 242 -0.70 9.70 5.04
CA MET A 242 -0.15 8.35 5.06
C MET A 242 1.20 8.35 4.34
N ASP A 243 1.25 8.16 3.04
CA ASP A 243 2.46 8.42 2.27
C ASP A 243 2.52 9.92 1.91
N TYR A 244 3.21 10.70 2.73
CA TYR A 244 3.35 12.14 2.51
C TYR A 244 4.24 12.48 1.30
N MET A 245 4.96 11.48 0.73
CA MET A 245 5.70 11.61 -0.52
C MET A 245 4.87 11.25 -1.76
N ALA A 246 3.65 10.71 -1.56
CA ALA A 246 2.65 10.47 -2.58
C ALA A 246 1.28 11.04 -2.15
N ALA A 247 1.30 12.15 -1.43
CA ALA A 247 0.13 12.74 -0.77
C ALA A 247 -1.05 12.97 -1.72
N HIS A 248 -0.77 13.51 -2.92
CA HIS A 248 -1.77 13.75 -3.95
C HIS A 248 -2.40 12.43 -4.42
N MET A 249 -1.59 11.42 -4.71
CA MET A 249 -2.04 10.10 -5.18
C MET A 249 -2.95 9.40 -4.15
N ASN A 250 -2.59 9.44 -2.86
CA ASN A 250 -3.42 8.87 -1.80
C ASN A 250 -4.82 9.50 -1.77
N ARG A 251 -4.88 10.83 -1.90
CA ARG A 251 -6.13 11.57 -1.93
C ARG A 251 -6.91 11.32 -3.22
N HIS A 252 -6.22 11.28 -4.35
CA HIS A 252 -6.81 10.98 -5.65
C HIS A 252 -7.49 9.60 -5.64
N CYS A 253 -6.85 8.56 -5.11
CA CYS A 253 -7.43 7.22 -4.99
C CYS A 253 -8.75 7.23 -4.21
N LEU A 254 -8.81 7.95 -3.08
CA LEU A 254 -10.04 8.06 -2.29
C LEU A 254 -11.12 8.87 -3.02
N CYS A 255 -10.76 9.95 -3.73
CA CYS A 255 -11.69 10.71 -4.56
C CYS A 255 -12.31 9.81 -5.64
N LEU A 256 -11.49 9.09 -6.41
CA LEU A 256 -11.96 8.15 -7.44
C LEU A 256 -12.91 7.08 -6.87
N CYS A 257 -12.60 6.52 -5.70
CA CYS A 257 -13.44 5.52 -5.04
C CYS A 257 -14.83 6.10 -4.68
N ILE A 258 -14.88 7.32 -4.17
CA ILE A 258 -16.14 7.99 -3.81
C ILE A 258 -16.92 8.42 -5.06
N GLU A 259 -16.24 8.94 -6.08
CA GLU A 259 -16.82 9.34 -7.37
C GLU A 259 -17.47 8.15 -8.09
N LYS A 260 -16.77 7.03 -8.10
CA LYS A 260 -17.27 5.74 -8.60
C LYS A 260 -18.54 5.30 -7.85
N ALA A 261 -18.56 5.41 -6.52
CA ALA A 261 -19.70 5.07 -5.68
C ALA A 261 -20.92 5.99 -5.94
N LEU A 262 -20.69 7.23 -6.36
CA LEU A 262 -21.71 8.23 -6.66
C LEU A 262 -22.10 8.26 -8.14
N GLY A 263 -21.33 7.62 -9.03
CA GLY A 263 -21.49 7.71 -10.47
C GLY A 263 -21.24 9.12 -11.00
N ILE A 264 -20.26 9.84 -10.43
CA ILE A 264 -19.89 11.20 -10.85
C ILE A 264 -18.88 11.09 -11.99
N GLU A 265 -19.18 11.73 -13.11
CA GLU A 265 -18.23 11.95 -14.21
C GLU A 265 -17.44 13.23 -13.93
N VAL A 266 -16.11 13.07 -13.83
CA VAL A 266 -15.19 14.18 -13.59
C VAL A 266 -14.88 14.87 -14.92
N PRO A 267 -14.84 16.23 -14.97
CA PRO A 267 -14.51 16.95 -16.21
C PRO A 267 -13.10 16.58 -16.71
N HIS A 268 -12.94 16.46 -18.03
CA HIS A 268 -11.68 16.08 -18.67
C HIS A 268 -10.51 16.97 -18.23
N ARG A 269 -10.71 18.29 -18.14
CA ARG A 269 -9.70 19.23 -17.63
C ARG A 269 -9.26 18.87 -16.20
N ALA A 270 -10.18 18.50 -15.33
CA ALA A 270 -9.88 18.12 -13.95
C ALA A 270 -9.06 16.83 -13.88
N GLU A 271 -9.42 15.82 -14.67
CA GLU A 271 -8.66 14.58 -14.78
C GLU A 271 -7.23 14.82 -15.28
N LEU A 272 -7.08 15.72 -16.27
CA LEU A 272 -5.78 16.08 -16.80
C LEU A 272 -4.90 16.78 -15.75
N ILE A 273 -5.48 17.71 -14.98
CA ILE A 273 -4.78 18.38 -13.88
C ILE A 273 -4.36 17.36 -12.81
N ARG A 274 -5.26 16.46 -12.39
CA ARG A 274 -4.95 15.42 -11.41
C ARG A 274 -3.78 14.55 -11.87
N MET A 275 -3.82 14.09 -13.13
CA MET A 275 -2.76 13.25 -13.70
C MET A 275 -1.41 14.00 -13.76
N MET A 276 -1.41 15.30 -14.11
CA MET A 276 -0.20 16.11 -14.09
C MET A 276 0.37 16.25 -12.67
N MET A 277 -0.48 16.47 -11.67
CA MET A 277 -0.07 16.57 -10.26
C MET A 277 0.46 15.23 -9.73
N ASP A 278 -0.14 14.11 -10.11
CA ASP A 278 0.33 12.77 -9.75
C ASP A 278 1.75 12.52 -10.32
N GLU A 279 1.99 12.83 -11.58
CA GLU A 279 3.30 12.59 -12.18
C GLU A 279 4.37 13.56 -11.66
N LEU A 280 4.04 14.81 -11.35
CA LEU A 280 4.92 15.73 -10.63
C LEU A 280 5.27 15.20 -9.24
N MET A 281 4.29 14.66 -8.52
CA MET A 281 4.51 14.04 -7.22
C MET A 281 5.40 12.80 -7.33
N ARG A 282 5.22 11.96 -8.37
CA ARG A 282 6.08 10.80 -8.66
C ARG A 282 7.52 11.21 -8.89
N LEU A 283 7.75 12.25 -9.71
CA LEU A 283 9.09 12.82 -9.93
C LEU A 283 9.72 13.28 -8.62
N SER A 284 8.98 14.05 -7.82
CA SER A 284 9.45 14.53 -6.51
C SER A 284 9.80 13.37 -5.57
N SER A 285 9.00 12.31 -5.58
CA SER A 285 9.22 11.11 -4.76
C SER A 285 10.46 10.33 -5.19
N HIS A 286 10.65 10.10 -6.50
CA HIS A 286 11.82 9.37 -7.02
C HIS A 286 13.13 10.15 -6.86
N LEU A 287 13.09 11.49 -6.97
CA LEU A 287 14.22 12.35 -6.65
C LEU A 287 14.63 12.21 -5.17
N LEU A 288 13.65 12.14 -4.26
CA LEU A 288 13.94 11.91 -2.84
C LEU A 288 14.52 10.51 -2.59
N SER A 289 13.93 9.49 -3.19
CA SER A 289 14.42 8.10 -3.07
C SER A 289 15.88 7.97 -3.54
N TYR A 290 16.23 8.60 -4.67
CA TYR A 290 17.62 8.71 -5.13
C TYR A 290 18.51 9.36 -4.06
N GLY A 291 18.10 10.52 -3.53
CA GLY A 291 18.87 11.25 -2.53
C GLY A 291 19.11 10.42 -1.27
N CYS A 292 18.06 9.83 -0.70
CA CYS A 292 18.16 9.04 0.53
C CYS A 292 19.06 7.81 0.35
N LEU A 293 18.89 7.06 -0.73
CA LEU A 293 19.74 5.90 -1.02
C LEU A 293 21.20 6.28 -1.19
N THR A 294 21.50 7.40 -1.89
CA THR A 294 22.89 7.87 -2.06
C THR A 294 23.51 8.30 -0.75
N MET A 295 22.75 8.94 0.14
CA MET A 295 23.19 9.33 1.47
C MET A 295 23.53 8.10 2.32
N ASP A 296 22.69 7.08 2.32
CA ASP A 296 22.92 5.82 3.06
C ASP A 296 24.17 5.07 2.57
N GLN A 297 24.53 5.24 1.31
CA GLN A 297 25.79 4.73 0.75
C GLN A 297 27.01 5.64 1.01
N GLY A 298 26.82 6.72 1.77
CA GLY A 298 27.87 7.69 2.10
C GLY A 298 28.16 8.72 1.01
N ALA A 299 27.40 8.77 -0.08
CA ALA A 299 27.55 9.74 -1.16
C ALA A 299 26.80 11.04 -0.86
N THR A 300 27.16 11.74 0.22
CA THR A 300 26.48 12.93 0.73
C THR A 300 26.31 14.03 -0.32
N THR A 301 27.28 14.23 -1.21
CA THR A 301 27.18 15.22 -2.28
C THR A 301 26.02 14.87 -3.23
N ALA A 302 25.89 13.61 -3.63
CA ALA A 302 24.83 13.16 -4.51
C ALA A 302 23.44 13.35 -3.88
N PHE A 303 23.32 13.30 -2.55
CA PHE A 303 22.09 13.56 -1.82
C PHE A 303 21.54 14.97 -2.05
N PHE A 304 22.37 16.00 -2.12
CA PHE A 304 21.89 17.39 -2.24
C PHE A 304 21.38 17.76 -3.63
N TYR A 305 21.86 17.11 -4.68
CA TYR A 305 21.53 17.48 -6.05
C TYR A 305 20.04 17.33 -6.38
N PRO A 306 19.35 16.20 -6.07
CA PRO A 306 17.95 16.06 -6.41
C PRO A 306 17.03 17.04 -5.65
N PHE A 307 17.45 17.57 -4.52
CA PHE A 307 16.67 18.57 -3.80
C PHE A 307 16.58 19.92 -4.53
N ARG A 308 17.57 20.25 -5.36
CA ARG A 308 17.55 21.43 -6.23
C ARG A 308 16.41 21.33 -7.25
N GLU A 309 16.22 20.17 -7.87
CA GLU A 309 15.14 19.93 -8.84
C GLU A 309 13.78 19.76 -8.15
N ARG A 310 13.75 19.17 -6.98
CA ARG A 310 12.51 19.05 -6.17
C ARG A 310 11.91 20.41 -5.82
N GLU A 311 12.73 21.43 -5.58
CA GLU A 311 12.25 22.78 -5.30
C GLU A 311 11.42 23.34 -6.47
N LEU A 312 11.79 23.08 -7.72
CA LEU A 312 10.99 23.49 -8.88
C LEU A 312 9.57 22.88 -8.85
N ILE A 313 9.46 21.61 -8.47
CA ILE A 313 8.17 20.93 -8.35
C ILE A 313 7.38 21.52 -7.17
N TYR A 314 8.02 21.79 -6.06
CA TYR A 314 7.38 22.37 -4.88
C TYR A 314 6.91 23.79 -5.11
N ASP A 315 7.61 24.58 -5.91
CA ASP A 315 7.17 25.92 -6.33
C ASP A 315 5.91 25.84 -7.21
N ILE A 316 5.82 24.82 -8.08
CA ILE A 316 4.59 24.55 -8.86
C ILE A 316 3.43 24.19 -7.92
N PHE A 317 3.65 23.33 -6.93
CA PHE A 317 2.62 22.96 -5.96
C PHE A 317 2.18 24.16 -5.11
N ASP A 318 3.12 24.93 -4.56
CA ASP A 318 2.81 26.10 -3.74
C ASP A 318 1.98 27.13 -4.53
N LYS A 319 2.36 27.37 -5.77
CA LYS A 319 1.70 28.34 -6.66
C LYS A 319 0.27 27.93 -7.05
N ASN A 320 -0.01 26.65 -7.24
CA ASN A 320 -1.29 26.14 -7.73
C ASN A 320 -2.17 25.57 -6.62
N CYS A 321 -1.57 24.97 -5.58
CA CYS A 321 -2.31 24.32 -4.50
C CYS A 321 -2.22 25.09 -3.17
N GLY A 322 -1.31 26.06 -3.05
CA GLY A 322 -1.08 26.82 -1.81
C GLY A 322 -0.32 26.06 -0.74
N ALA A 323 0.29 24.92 -1.07
CA ALA A 323 1.10 24.13 -0.16
C ALA A 323 2.17 23.32 -0.92
N ARG A 324 3.32 23.13 -0.29
CA ARG A 324 4.47 22.41 -0.89
C ARG A 324 4.38 20.88 -0.80
N MET A 325 3.66 20.38 0.20
CA MET A 325 3.44 18.95 0.45
C MET A 325 1.95 18.69 0.61
N SER A 326 1.41 18.00 1.50
CA SER A 326 -0.03 17.74 1.75
C SER A 326 -0.96 18.84 1.19
N MET A 327 -1.19 18.81 -0.10
CA MET A 327 -1.71 19.94 -0.89
C MET A 327 -3.21 20.17 -0.73
N SER A 328 -3.95 19.16 -0.29
CA SER A 328 -5.43 19.18 -0.18
C SER A 328 -6.12 19.66 -1.46
N TYR A 329 -5.56 19.31 -2.63
CA TYR A 329 -5.95 19.88 -3.90
C TYR A 329 -7.08 19.10 -4.59
N ASP A 330 -7.00 17.76 -4.64
CA ASP A 330 -8.11 16.94 -5.14
C ASP A 330 -9.33 17.06 -4.23
N THR A 331 -10.48 17.11 -4.85
CA THR A 331 -11.77 17.04 -4.17
C THR A 331 -12.70 16.12 -4.94
N ILE A 332 -13.78 15.67 -4.33
CA ILE A 332 -14.77 14.83 -4.99
C ILE A 332 -15.36 15.62 -6.16
N GLY A 333 -15.25 15.06 -7.37
CA GLY A 333 -15.70 15.67 -8.63
C GLY A 333 -14.64 16.46 -9.39
N GLY A 334 -13.40 16.57 -8.90
CA GLY A 334 -12.33 17.29 -9.61
C GLY A 334 -11.27 17.86 -8.68
N VAL A 335 -10.87 19.11 -8.89
CA VAL A 335 -9.89 19.85 -8.09
C VAL A 335 -10.51 21.07 -7.42
N THR A 336 -9.89 21.57 -6.34
CA THR A 336 -10.45 22.66 -5.53
C THR A 336 -10.45 24.01 -6.24
N MET A 337 -9.49 24.22 -7.13
CA MET A 337 -9.36 25.45 -7.95
C MET A 337 -8.63 25.11 -9.25
N ASP A 338 -8.83 25.91 -10.27
CA ASP A 338 -8.10 25.79 -11.53
C ASP A 338 -6.63 26.18 -11.36
N VAL A 339 -5.78 25.68 -12.25
CA VAL A 339 -4.35 25.98 -12.26
C VAL A 339 -4.09 27.42 -12.75
N GLN A 340 -2.96 27.98 -12.35
CA GLN A 340 -2.53 29.31 -12.79
C GLN A 340 -2.21 29.32 -14.29
N PRO A 341 -2.33 30.48 -14.98
CA PRO A 341 -2.13 30.57 -16.43
C PRO A 341 -0.74 30.12 -16.93
N ASP A 342 0.27 30.20 -16.08
CA ASP A 342 1.65 29.81 -16.37
C ASP A 342 1.99 28.37 -15.95
N PHE A 343 1.02 27.60 -15.43
CA PHE A 343 1.21 26.23 -14.95
C PHE A 343 1.88 25.31 -15.99
N VAL A 344 1.38 25.31 -17.23
CA VAL A 344 1.92 24.48 -18.31
C VAL A 344 3.38 24.86 -18.64
N ALA A 345 3.70 26.16 -18.62
CA ALA A 345 5.05 26.65 -18.85
C ALA A 345 6.00 26.23 -17.71
N ASP A 346 5.54 26.34 -16.47
CA ASP A 346 6.32 25.93 -15.29
C ASP A 346 6.59 24.41 -15.30
N VAL A 347 5.59 23.59 -15.65
CA VAL A 347 5.75 22.12 -15.77
C VAL A 347 6.74 21.77 -16.88
N ARG A 348 6.64 22.38 -18.07
CA ARG A 348 7.60 22.15 -19.16
C ARG A 348 9.01 22.52 -18.73
N HIS A 349 9.18 23.67 -18.06
CA HIS A 349 10.48 24.09 -17.55
C HIS A 349 11.04 23.09 -16.53
N ALA A 350 10.25 22.63 -15.57
CA ALA A 350 10.67 21.62 -14.60
C ALA A 350 11.09 20.31 -15.30
N CYS A 351 10.31 19.84 -16.29
CA CYS A 351 10.67 18.67 -17.09
C CYS A 351 12.01 18.82 -17.81
N ASP A 352 12.25 19.97 -18.46
CA ASP A 352 13.49 20.24 -19.19
C ASP A 352 14.71 20.25 -18.24
N VAL A 353 14.57 20.89 -17.07
CA VAL A 353 15.64 20.95 -16.08
C VAL A 353 15.93 19.57 -15.50
N ILE A 354 14.91 18.81 -15.08
CA ILE A 354 15.09 17.48 -14.48
C ILE A 354 15.72 16.52 -15.48
N GLU A 355 15.22 16.48 -16.73
CA GLU A 355 15.78 15.63 -17.78
C GLU A 355 17.25 15.95 -18.06
N ALA A 356 17.62 17.22 -18.11
CA ALA A 356 19.01 17.66 -18.30
C ALA A 356 19.93 17.21 -17.15
N HIS A 357 19.42 16.99 -15.94
CA HIS A 357 20.21 16.58 -14.77
C HIS A 357 20.23 15.07 -14.51
N ILE A 358 19.37 14.26 -15.12
CA ILE A 358 19.44 12.78 -14.98
C ILE A 358 20.84 12.22 -15.33
N PRO A 359 21.52 12.65 -16.41
CA PRO A 359 22.89 12.23 -16.67
C PRO A 359 23.90 12.61 -15.58
N GLU A 360 23.68 13.71 -14.86
CA GLU A 360 24.50 14.12 -13.72
C GLU A 360 24.34 13.12 -12.54
N TYR A 361 23.12 12.68 -12.25
CA TYR A 361 22.87 11.64 -11.24
C TYR A 361 23.60 10.33 -11.57
N HIS A 362 23.56 9.90 -12.82
CA HIS A 362 24.31 8.72 -13.26
C HIS A 362 25.82 8.90 -13.10
N LYS A 363 26.36 10.06 -13.44
CA LYS A 363 27.78 10.36 -13.30
C LYS A 363 28.24 10.40 -11.84
N LEU A 364 27.40 10.93 -10.95
CA LEU A 364 27.72 11.06 -9.53
C LEU A 364 27.68 9.73 -8.79
N PHE A 365 26.77 8.82 -9.15
CA PHE A 365 26.52 7.65 -8.31
C PHE A 365 26.41 6.33 -9.07
N SER A 366 25.65 6.22 -10.15
CA SER A 366 25.32 4.93 -10.80
C SER A 366 26.55 4.12 -11.25
N GLY A 367 27.64 4.79 -11.61
CA GLY A 367 28.91 4.17 -12.01
C GLY A 367 29.93 4.01 -10.89
N ASN A 368 29.61 4.41 -9.67
CA ASN A 368 30.55 4.32 -8.54
C ASN A 368 30.79 2.86 -8.15
N VAL A 369 32.05 2.43 -8.13
CA VAL A 369 32.45 1.03 -7.88
C VAL A 369 32.00 0.54 -6.51
N ILE A 370 32.01 1.40 -5.48
CA ILE A 370 31.55 1.05 -4.12
C ILE A 370 30.06 0.84 -4.13
N ALA A 371 29.29 1.76 -4.72
CA ALA A 371 27.85 1.65 -4.84
C ALA A 371 27.43 0.40 -5.62
N LEU A 372 28.10 0.13 -6.75
CA LEU A 372 27.87 -1.08 -7.53
C LEU A 372 28.13 -2.36 -6.72
N GLY A 373 29.24 -2.40 -5.97
CA GLY A 373 29.59 -3.55 -5.13
C GLY A 373 28.64 -3.76 -3.93
N ARG A 374 27.93 -2.71 -3.50
CA ARG A 374 26.98 -2.75 -2.38
C ARG A 374 25.52 -3.02 -2.82
N MET A 375 25.18 -2.81 -4.09
CA MET A 375 23.81 -2.90 -4.57
C MET A 375 23.57 -4.07 -5.53
N LYS A 376 24.57 -4.42 -6.39
CA LYS A 376 24.40 -5.52 -7.36
C LYS A 376 24.44 -6.88 -6.67
N GLY A 377 23.41 -7.68 -6.93
CA GLY A 377 23.24 -9.00 -6.31
C GLY A 377 22.89 -8.95 -4.83
N THR A 378 22.60 -7.77 -4.26
CA THR A 378 22.28 -7.57 -2.84
C THR A 378 20.79 -7.36 -2.67
N GLY A 379 20.17 -8.07 -1.72
CA GLY A 379 18.74 -7.95 -1.43
C GLY A 379 17.87 -8.40 -2.60
N VAL A 380 18.19 -9.51 -3.22
CA VAL A 380 17.47 -10.05 -4.38
C VAL A 380 16.08 -10.50 -3.98
N LEU A 381 15.08 -10.06 -4.76
CA LEU A 381 13.69 -10.48 -4.69
C LEU A 381 13.31 -11.07 -6.04
N THR A 382 12.92 -12.36 -6.10
CA THR A 382 12.50 -12.98 -7.37
C THR A 382 11.09 -12.56 -7.77
N LYS A 383 10.73 -12.76 -9.03
CA LYS A 383 9.36 -12.47 -9.53
C LYS A 383 8.30 -13.23 -8.73
N GLU A 384 8.51 -14.52 -8.50
CA GLU A 384 7.58 -15.37 -7.75
C GLU A 384 7.41 -14.88 -6.32
N GLN A 385 8.51 -14.44 -5.69
CA GLN A 385 8.46 -13.87 -4.35
C GLN A 385 7.71 -12.53 -4.36
N ALA A 386 7.97 -11.66 -5.34
CA ALA A 386 7.27 -10.38 -5.47
C ALA A 386 5.75 -10.58 -5.61
N VAL A 387 5.31 -11.51 -6.46
CA VAL A 387 3.89 -11.85 -6.62
C VAL A 387 3.32 -12.44 -5.33
N ASN A 388 4.01 -13.38 -4.68
CA ASN A 388 3.51 -14.05 -3.47
C ASN A 388 3.41 -13.12 -2.25
N TYR A 389 4.26 -12.08 -2.17
CA TYR A 389 4.22 -11.04 -1.14
C TYR A 389 3.42 -9.79 -1.57
N ALA A 390 2.75 -9.85 -2.71
CA ALA A 390 2.01 -8.74 -3.31
C ALA A 390 2.82 -7.43 -3.39
N VAL A 391 4.08 -7.55 -3.73
CA VAL A 391 4.99 -6.42 -3.94
C VAL A 391 4.84 -5.95 -5.38
N GLY A 392 4.13 -4.84 -5.55
CA GLY A 392 3.99 -4.13 -6.83
C GLY A 392 4.98 -2.97 -6.98
N GLY A 393 4.64 -2.04 -7.89
CA GLY A 393 5.38 -0.82 -8.13
C GLY A 393 6.83 -1.02 -8.58
N PRO A 394 7.71 -0.03 -8.33
CA PRO A 394 9.11 -0.09 -8.74
C PRO A 394 9.84 -1.34 -8.24
N THR A 395 9.53 -1.81 -7.04
CA THR A 395 10.18 -3.00 -6.46
C THR A 395 9.74 -4.29 -7.18
N GLY A 396 8.45 -4.45 -7.47
CA GLY A 396 7.94 -5.59 -8.24
C GLY A 396 8.46 -5.58 -9.67
N ARG A 397 8.46 -4.42 -10.34
CA ARG A 397 8.99 -4.26 -11.70
C ARG A 397 10.50 -4.50 -11.80
N ALA A 398 11.27 -4.18 -10.75
CA ALA A 398 12.69 -4.53 -10.69
C ALA A 398 12.94 -6.04 -10.65
N SER A 399 11.95 -6.82 -10.23
CA SER A 399 11.97 -8.29 -10.16
C SER A 399 11.35 -8.98 -11.39
N GLY A 400 11.06 -8.26 -12.46
CA GLY A 400 10.48 -8.81 -13.69
C GLY A 400 8.96 -9.01 -13.62
N PHE A 401 8.28 -8.37 -12.68
CA PHE A 401 6.82 -8.43 -12.55
C PHE A 401 6.17 -7.21 -13.20
N HIS A 402 5.42 -7.43 -14.29
CA HIS A 402 4.62 -6.40 -14.94
C HIS A 402 3.38 -6.12 -14.11
N CYS A 403 3.33 -4.95 -13.48
CA CYS A 403 2.30 -4.63 -12.48
C CYS A 403 1.90 -3.15 -12.42
N ASP A 404 2.19 -2.38 -13.47
CA ASP A 404 1.83 -0.96 -13.49
C ASP A 404 0.32 -0.79 -13.66
N VAL A 405 -0.36 -0.31 -12.61
CA VAL A 405 -1.82 -0.11 -12.61
C VAL A 405 -2.27 0.86 -13.71
N ARG A 406 -1.43 1.83 -14.08
CA ARG A 406 -1.72 2.75 -15.19
C ARG A 406 -1.85 2.05 -16.55
N LYS A 407 -1.28 0.83 -16.69
CA LYS A 407 -1.35 -0.01 -17.88
C LYS A 407 -2.37 -1.14 -17.74
N THR A 408 -2.42 -1.79 -16.56
CA THR A 408 -3.27 -2.96 -16.33
C THR A 408 -4.73 -2.58 -16.07
N HIS A 409 -4.95 -1.51 -15.31
CA HIS A 409 -6.28 -0.97 -14.96
C HIS A 409 -6.26 0.55 -15.06
N PRO A 410 -6.22 1.11 -16.29
CA PRO A 410 -6.10 2.55 -16.51
C PRO A 410 -7.20 3.33 -15.80
N TYR A 411 -6.81 4.40 -15.15
CA TYR A 411 -7.69 5.37 -14.50
C TYR A 411 -7.41 6.77 -15.05
N SER A 412 -8.30 7.73 -14.77
CA SER A 412 -8.18 9.07 -15.33
C SER A 412 -7.90 9.04 -16.84
N LEU A 413 -6.87 9.69 -17.34
CA LEU A 413 -6.53 9.75 -18.76
C LEU A 413 -5.26 8.94 -19.13
N TYR A 414 -4.83 7.97 -18.30
CA TYR A 414 -3.62 7.19 -18.61
C TYR A 414 -3.72 6.32 -19.87
N ASN A 415 -4.93 6.02 -20.32
CA ASN A 415 -5.19 5.35 -21.60
C ASN A 415 -4.99 6.25 -22.83
N GLU A 416 -4.89 7.56 -22.65
CA GLU A 416 -4.73 8.56 -23.73
C GLU A 416 -3.27 8.98 -23.94
N VAL A 417 -2.36 8.57 -23.04
CA VAL A 417 -0.94 8.91 -23.10
C VAL A 417 -0.06 7.70 -23.39
N ASP A 418 1.02 7.94 -24.14
CA ASP A 418 1.99 6.90 -24.46
C ASP A 418 3.19 6.98 -23.50
N PHE A 419 3.46 5.87 -22.81
CA PHE A 419 4.64 5.67 -21.98
C PHE A 419 4.98 4.18 -21.89
N ASP A 420 6.19 3.85 -21.49
CA ASP A 420 6.64 2.47 -21.37
C ASP A 420 6.64 2.05 -19.88
N GLU A 421 6.18 0.84 -19.61
CA GLU A 421 6.41 0.22 -18.31
C GLU A 421 7.88 -0.20 -18.21
N VAL A 422 8.62 0.39 -17.27
CA VAL A 422 10.02 0.04 -17.05
C VAL A 422 10.11 -1.22 -16.21
N VAL A 423 10.81 -2.24 -16.70
CA VAL A 423 10.99 -3.54 -16.03
C VAL A 423 12.46 -3.96 -16.08
N TYR A 424 12.96 -4.45 -14.94
CA TYR A 424 14.26 -5.11 -14.82
C TYR A 424 14.07 -6.54 -14.30
N ASN A 425 15.10 -7.38 -14.29
CA ASN A 425 14.94 -8.81 -14.03
C ASN A 425 15.88 -9.37 -12.93
N ASN A 426 16.83 -8.57 -12.42
CA ASN A 426 17.73 -9.09 -11.39
C ASN A 426 17.11 -9.02 -9.98
N GLY A 427 16.12 -8.14 -9.76
CA GLY A 427 15.42 -7.98 -8.48
C GLY A 427 16.31 -7.51 -7.33
N ASP A 428 17.50 -7.00 -7.60
CA ASP A 428 18.43 -6.52 -6.59
C ASP A 428 18.26 -5.03 -6.28
N SER A 429 19.02 -4.54 -5.30
CA SER A 429 18.96 -3.13 -4.89
C SER A 429 19.36 -2.18 -6.02
N TYR A 430 20.24 -2.63 -6.95
CA TYR A 430 20.67 -1.82 -8.08
C TYR A 430 19.56 -1.67 -9.13
N ASP A 431 18.84 -2.75 -9.44
CA ASP A 431 17.72 -2.69 -10.38
C ASP A 431 16.59 -1.80 -9.84
N ARG A 432 16.27 -1.90 -8.52
CA ARG A 432 15.29 -1.00 -7.88
C ARG A 432 15.68 0.48 -7.96
N TYR A 433 16.96 0.76 -7.81
CA TYR A 433 17.51 2.11 -7.94
C TYR A 433 17.44 2.61 -9.40
N MET A 434 17.93 1.82 -10.35
CA MET A 434 17.96 2.19 -11.77
C MET A 434 16.56 2.36 -12.36
N LEU A 435 15.63 1.52 -11.93
CA LEU A 435 14.23 1.57 -12.37
C LEU A 435 13.60 2.92 -12.04
N ARG A 436 13.78 3.43 -10.82
CA ARG A 436 13.21 4.74 -10.43
C ARG A 436 13.78 5.88 -11.27
N LEU A 437 15.07 5.84 -11.62
CA LEU A 437 15.65 6.84 -12.53
C LEU A 437 15.01 6.77 -13.92
N LYS A 438 14.73 5.56 -14.42
CA LYS A 438 14.05 5.37 -15.70
C LYS A 438 12.57 5.74 -15.66
N GLU A 439 11.91 5.53 -14.53
CA GLU A 439 10.53 5.99 -14.35
C GLU A 439 10.41 7.51 -14.35
N MET A 440 11.42 8.24 -13.87
CA MET A 440 11.41 9.70 -14.00
C MET A 440 11.38 10.13 -15.48
N GLU A 441 12.11 9.44 -16.37
CA GLU A 441 12.07 9.71 -17.82
C GLU A 441 10.66 9.46 -18.38
N GLN A 442 9.95 8.42 -17.91
CA GLN A 442 8.58 8.13 -18.34
C GLN A 442 7.58 9.16 -17.79
N SER A 443 7.72 9.57 -16.55
CA SER A 443 6.88 10.64 -15.97
C SER A 443 7.05 11.97 -16.73
N ILE A 444 8.27 12.31 -17.15
CA ILE A 444 8.52 13.47 -18.01
C ILE A 444 7.83 13.33 -19.36
N LYS A 445 7.90 12.11 -19.96
CA LYS A 445 7.21 11.81 -21.24
C LYS A 445 5.70 12.00 -21.12
N ILE A 446 5.09 11.52 -20.02
CA ILE A 446 3.67 11.71 -19.71
C ILE A 446 3.35 13.19 -19.53
N LEU A 447 4.09 13.90 -18.68
CA LEU A 447 3.86 15.32 -18.40
C LEU A 447 3.90 16.20 -19.65
N ARG A 448 4.83 15.95 -20.59
CA ARG A 448 4.89 16.68 -21.86
C ARG A 448 3.65 16.46 -22.71
N GLN A 449 3.14 15.22 -22.79
CA GLN A 449 1.89 14.92 -23.48
C GLN A 449 0.70 15.61 -22.80
N CYS A 450 0.64 15.58 -21.48
CA CYS A 450 -0.39 16.29 -20.72
C CYS A 450 -0.35 17.80 -20.95
N CYS A 451 0.85 18.40 -21.04
CA CYS A 451 1.00 19.81 -21.40
C CYS A 451 0.44 20.11 -22.80
N ASP A 452 0.69 19.21 -23.77
CA ASP A 452 0.17 19.38 -25.14
C ASP A 452 -1.35 19.14 -25.22
N MET A 453 -1.91 18.32 -24.34
CA MET A 453 -3.37 18.14 -24.19
C MET A 453 -3.98 19.38 -23.51
N MET A 454 -3.35 19.92 -22.47
CA MET A 454 -3.81 21.11 -21.75
C MET A 454 -3.84 22.36 -22.66
N ASP A 455 -2.86 22.51 -23.57
CA ASP A 455 -2.85 23.61 -24.54
C ASP A 455 -4.01 23.54 -25.56
N LYS A 456 -4.60 22.35 -25.75
CA LYS A 456 -5.73 22.12 -26.66
C LYS A 456 -7.08 22.06 -25.94
N GLU A 457 -7.04 22.06 -24.60
CA GLU A 457 -8.25 21.92 -23.77
C GLU A 457 -9.09 23.20 -23.84
N GLU A 458 -10.28 23.09 -24.41
CA GLU A 458 -11.23 24.20 -24.54
C GLU A 458 -12.14 24.36 -23.31
N GLY A 459 -12.25 23.32 -22.49
CA GLY A 459 -13.07 23.30 -21.28
C GLY A 459 -12.40 24.05 -20.11
N ASN A 460 -13.20 24.81 -19.38
CA ASN A 460 -12.76 25.53 -18.18
C ASN A 460 -13.31 24.87 -16.89
N GLU A 461 -14.00 23.74 -17.00
CA GLU A 461 -14.59 23.07 -15.85
C GLU A 461 -13.52 22.21 -15.15
N TYR A 462 -13.14 22.60 -13.96
CA TYR A 462 -12.16 21.90 -13.10
C TYR A 462 -12.81 21.10 -11.98
N CYS A 463 -14.15 21.13 -11.84
CA CYS A 463 -14.88 20.35 -10.85
C CYS A 463 -16.33 20.13 -11.32
N ALA A 464 -16.81 18.91 -11.23
CA ALA A 464 -18.19 18.53 -11.47
C ALA A 464 -19.13 19.11 -10.40
N LYS A 465 -20.43 19.14 -10.70
CA LYS A 465 -21.45 19.51 -9.71
C LYS A 465 -21.66 18.37 -8.73
N VAL A 466 -21.17 18.52 -7.53
CA VAL A 466 -21.26 17.52 -6.45
C VAL A 466 -22.27 17.97 -5.40
N PRO A 467 -23.09 17.07 -4.84
CA PRO A 467 -23.96 17.38 -3.70
C PRO A 467 -23.16 17.92 -2.51
N LYS A 468 -23.64 18.97 -1.84
CA LYS A 468 -22.98 19.52 -0.64
C LYS A 468 -22.84 18.50 0.48
N LEU A 469 -23.77 17.56 0.57
CA LEU A 469 -23.74 16.45 1.52
C LEU A 469 -23.58 15.16 0.73
N ILE A 470 -22.44 14.54 0.85
CA ILE A 470 -22.15 13.26 0.22
C ILE A 470 -22.90 12.16 0.96
N LYS A 471 -23.67 11.38 0.20
CA LYS A 471 -24.40 10.20 0.69
C LYS A 471 -24.19 9.07 -0.31
N LEU A 472 -23.57 8.01 0.13
CA LEU A 472 -23.39 6.81 -0.67
C LEU A 472 -24.58 5.84 -0.47
N PRO A 473 -24.97 5.11 -1.48
CA PRO A 473 -25.91 3.99 -1.30
C PRO A 473 -25.27 2.92 -0.40
N LYS A 474 -26.07 1.96 0.04
CA LYS A 474 -25.54 0.77 0.70
C LYS A 474 -24.75 -0.06 -0.30
N GLY A 475 -23.50 -0.40 0.05
CA GLY A 475 -22.62 -1.18 -0.81
C GLY A 475 -21.16 -1.04 -0.41
N HIS A 476 -20.31 -1.67 -1.19
CA HIS A 476 -18.87 -1.57 -1.04
C HIS A 476 -18.21 -1.30 -2.40
N TRP A 477 -17.08 -0.58 -2.37
CA TRP A 477 -16.31 -0.19 -3.56
C TRP A 477 -14.84 -0.39 -3.28
N TYR A 478 -14.12 -0.68 -4.33
CA TYR A 478 -12.68 -0.78 -4.31
C TYR A 478 -12.11 0.01 -5.49
N GLN A 479 -11.08 0.80 -5.21
CA GLN A 479 -10.35 1.55 -6.22
C GLN A 479 -8.86 1.40 -5.98
N GLN A 480 -8.10 1.29 -7.06
CA GLN A 480 -6.65 1.18 -7.02
C GLN A 480 -6.03 2.17 -8.02
N ILE A 481 -4.89 2.74 -7.65
CA ILE A 481 -4.05 3.56 -8.54
C ILE A 481 -2.58 3.22 -8.35
N GLU A 482 -1.74 3.60 -9.31
CA GLU A 482 -0.30 3.44 -9.22
C GLU A 482 0.34 4.63 -8.52
N ALA A 483 0.77 4.46 -7.27
CA ALA A 483 1.58 5.46 -6.58
C ALA A 483 3.08 5.27 -6.81
N SER A 484 3.90 6.18 -6.30
CA SER A 484 5.36 6.17 -6.51
C SER A 484 6.07 4.94 -5.91
N ARG A 485 5.44 4.23 -4.98
CA ARG A 485 5.97 3.03 -4.30
C ARG A 485 5.28 1.74 -4.70
N GLY A 486 4.17 1.85 -5.45
CA GLY A 486 3.37 0.75 -5.93
C GLY A 486 1.88 1.02 -5.81
N PRO A 487 1.05 0.01 -6.05
CA PRO A 487 -0.40 0.17 -6.07
C PRO A 487 -0.93 0.55 -4.68
N ILE A 488 -1.62 1.69 -4.61
CA ILE A 488 -2.46 2.08 -3.48
C ILE A 488 -3.88 1.62 -3.76
N GLY A 489 -4.52 0.99 -2.79
CA GLY A 489 -5.93 0.60 -2.86
C GLY A 489 -6.76 1.25 -1.76
N VAL A 490 -8.00 1.56 -2.06
CA VAL A 490 -9.01 2.03 -1.11
C VAL A 490 -10.20 1.11 -1.14
N TYR A 491 -10.52 0.49 -0.01
CA TYR A 491 -11.79 -0.18 0.23
C TYR A 491 -12.72 0.75 1.00
N LEU A 492 -13.91 0.94 0.49
CA LEU A 492 -14.95 1.78 1.07
C LEU A 492 -16.26 1.01 1.19
N GLU A 493 -16.82 0.96 2.39
CA GLU A 493 -18.14 0.38 2.64
C GLU A 493 -19.07 1.41 3.25
N SER A 494 -20.32 1.44 2.77
CA SER A 494 -21.41 2.27 3.26
C SER A 494 -22.60 1.40 3.66
N ASP A 495 -23.19 1.69 4.81
CA ASP A 495 -24.43 1.06 5.27
C ASP A 495 -25.70 1.72 4.68
N GLY A 496 -25.52 2.82 3.92
CA GLY A 496 -26.62 3.57 3.32
C GLY A 496 -27.40 4.43 4.35
N ASP A 497 -26.81 4.77 5.50
CA ASP A 497 -27.47 5.60 6.53
C ASP A 497 -28.04 6.90 5.91
N PRO A 498 -29.36 7.15 6.00
CA PRO A 498 -29.99 8.33 5.42
C PRO A 498 -29.66 9.65 6.10
N LYS A 499 -28.94 9.63 7.23
CA LYS A 499 -28.57 10.83 7.98
C LYS A 499 -27.84 11.87 7.12
N PRO A 500 -27.99 13.18 7.43
CA PRO A 500 -27.40 14.24 6.59
C PRO A 500 -25.87 14.22 6.54
N PHE A 501 -25.19 13.75 7.59
CA PHE A 501 -23.74 13.63 7.66
C PHE A 501 -23.34 12.16 7.69
N GLN A 502 -23.51 11.50 6.55
CA GLN A 502 -23.13 10.11 6.41
C GLN A 502 -21.62 9.94 6.53
N LYS A 503 -21.22 8.83 7.13
CA LYS A 503 -19.82 8.47 7.40
C LYS A 503 -19.52 7.13 6.74
N PRO A 504 -18.28 6.83 6.42
CA PRO A 504 -17.89 5.48 6.03
C PRO A 504 -18.30 4.46 7.11
N TYR A 505 -18.93 3.37 6.70
CA TYR A 505 -19.11 2.22 7.59
C TYR A 505 -17.78 1.54 7.87
N ARG A 506 -16.98 1.35 6.81
CA ARG A 506 -15.59 0.89 6.84
C ARG A 506 -14.80 1.62 5.75
N LEU A 507 -13.64 2.12 6.09
CA LEU A 507 -12.65 2.64 5.16
C LEU A 507 -11.32 1.96 5.47
N HIS A 508 -10.73 1.30 4.48
CA HIS A 508 -9.43 0.67 4.60
C HIS A 508 -8.53 1.12 3.46
N TYR A 509 -7.26 1.32 3.79
CA TYR A 509 -6.24 1.68 2.81
C TYR A 509 -5.25 0.53 2.65
N GLN A 510 -5.18 -0.03 1.45
CA GLN A 510 -4.13 -0.94 1.05
C GLN A 510 -2.87 -0.13 0.76
N SER A 511 -1.86 -0.27 1.62
CA SER A 511 -0.59 0.43 1.50
C SER A 511 0.42 -0.43 0.75
N PRO A 512 1.09 0.08 -0.31
CA PRO A 512 2.21 -0.62 -0.93
C PRO A 512 3.38 -0.79 0.05
N CYS A 513 3.59 0.18 0.94
CA CYS A 513 4.68 0.13 1.93
C CYS A 513 4.49 -0.98 2.95
N PHE A 514 3.24 -1.35 3.26
CA PHE A 514 2.94 -2.48 4.14
C PHE A 514 3.41 -3.83 3.54
N ASN A 515 3.19 -4.02 2.25
CA ASN A 515 3.68 -5.22 1.56
C ASN A 515 5.22 -5.24 1.44
N LEU A 516 5.85 -4.06 1.27
CA LEU A 516 7.30 -3.92 1.20
C LEU A 516 8.01 -4.33 2.49
N ILE A 517 7.45 -4.06 3.67
CA ILE A 517 8.05 -4.53 4.92
C ILE A 517 7.95 -6.04 5.08
N GLY A 518 6.99 -6.69 4.44
CA GLY A 518 6.85 -8.13 4.42
C GLY A 518 8.03 -8.87 3.79
N VAL A 519 8.76 -8.22 2.89
CA VAL A 519 9.93 -8.81 2.22
C VAL A 519 11.27 -8.41 2.84
N VAL A 520 11.29 -7.63 3.92
CA VAL A 520 12.54 -7.18 4.57
C VAL A 520 13.34 -8.38 5.09
N ASP A 521 12.72 -9.30 5.82
CA ASP A 521 13.40 -10.50 6.32
C ASP A 521 13.99 -11.33 5.16
N LEU A 522 13.19 -11.56 4.12
CA LEU A 522 13.58 -12.33 2.96
C LEU A 522 14.76 -11.72 2.21
N THR A 523 14.74 -10.41 1.98
CA THR A 523 15.77 -9.71 1.20
C THR A 523 17.05 -9.43 2.00
N CYS A 524 16.95 -9.31 3.33
CA CYS A 524 18.10 -9.04 4.19
C CYS A 524 18.82 -10.30 4.67
N LYS A 525 18.13 -11.45 4.69
CA LYS A 525 18.70 -12.71 5.16
C LYS A 525 19.97 -13.09 4.37
N ASP A 526 20.99 -13.58 5.08
CA ASP A 526 22.30 -13.99 4.58
C ASP A 526 23.10 -12.86 3.88
N ASN A 527 22.69 -11.59 4.03
CA ASN A 527 23.47 -10.41 3.68
C ASN A 527 24.16 -9.84 4.91
N LEU A 528 25.11 -8.91 4.70
CA LEU A 528 25.77 -8.23 5.81
C LEU A 528 24.81 -7.23 6.48
N ILE A 529 25.00 -7.00 7.78
CA ILE A 529 24.22 -6.00 8.51
C ILE A 529 24.36 -4.59 7.92
N ALA A 530 25.53 -4.28 7.35
CA ALA A 530 25.75 -3.03 6.63
C ALA A 530 24.91 -2.94 5.34
N ASP A 531 24.59 -4.08 4.71
CA ASP A 531 23.76 -4.12 3.50
C ASP A 531 22.27 -4.05 3.81
N LEU A 532 21.85 -4.40 5.04
CA LEU A 532 20.45 -4.23 5.48
C LEU A 532 19.97 -2.78 5.23
N ILE A 533 20.81 -1.78 5.54
CA ILE A 533 20.49 -0.36 5.31
C ILE A 533 20.29 -0.09 3.81
N THR A 534 21.20 -0.58 2.98
CA THR A 534 21.11 -0.42 1.51
C THR A 534 19.87 -1.07 0.95
N ILE A 535 19.57 -2.29 1.40
CA ILE A 535 18.41 -3.07 0.95
C ILE A 535 17.13 -2.32 1.31
N THR A 536 16.97 -1.93 2.58
CA THR A 536 15.76 -1.26 3.07
C THR A 536 15.57 0.12 2.42
N ALA A 537 16.65 0.90 2.23
CA ALA A 537 16.60 2.15 1.47
C ALA A 537 16.18 1.94 0.01
N SER A 538 16.60 0.83 -0.62
CA SER A 538 16.21 0.51 -2.01
C SER A 538 14.74 0.09 -2.14
N LEU A 539 14.13 -0.46 -1.09
CA LEU A 539 12.69 -0.76 -1.03
C LEU A 539 11.85 0.52 -0.99
N ASP A 540 12.35 1.60 -0.37
CA ASP A 540 11.76 2.94 -0.40
C ASP A 540 10.36 3.02 0.25
N TYR A 541 10.12 2.34 1.34
CA TYR A 541 8.85 2.43 2.07
C TYR A 541 8.79 3.68 2.97
N VAL A 542 7.58 4.16 3.23
CA VAL A 542 7.27 5.29 4.10
C VAL A 542 6.51 4.80 5.33
N ILE A 543 7.05 5.08 6.52
CA ILE A 543 6.53 4.51 7.78
C ILE A 543 5.09 4.94 8.10
N PRO A 544 4.69 6.23 7.93
CA PRO A 544 3.31 6.63 8.16
C PRO A 544 2.29 5.95 7.23
N ASP A 545 2.71 5.46 6.07
CA ASP A 545 1.88 4.68 5.16
C ASP A 545 1.72 3.23 5.65
N ILE A 546 2.75 2.67 6.27
CA ILE A 546 2.68 1.36 6.92
C ILE A 546 1.72 1.43 8.09
N ASP A 547 1.93 2.37 8.99
CA ASP A 547 1.24 2.46 10.28
C ASP A 547 -0.20 3.01 10.18
N ARG A 548 -0.55 3.83 9.19
CA ARG A 548 -1.87 4.43 8.86
C ARG A 548 -2.64 5.08 9.99
#